data_433a70e871f17e42ed6d20367bc4b4a6
#
_entry.id   433a70e871f17e42ed6d20367bc4b4a6
#
_cell.length_a   1.000
_cell.length_b   1.000
_cell.length_c   1.000
_cell.angle_alpha   90.00
_cell.angle_beta   90.00
_cell.angle_gamma   90.00
#
_symmetry.space_group_name_H-M   'P 1'
#
loop_
_entity.id
_entity.type
_entity.pdbx_description
1 polymer ?
#
loop_
_entity_poly.entity_id
_entity_poly.type
_entity_poly.pdbx_seq_one_letter_code
_entity_poly.pdbx_strand_id
1 'polypeptide(L)'
;IWAYYELGWGGFWFWDPVENVSLMPWLSLTTLLHCILVLEKRNILNSWAIILSITTFALSMCGTFLVRSGILNSVHTFANDPERGLFILIFLFILIFLSFFVFFFFYKNENKTLINLNWVSKETAILINNWFMMYFLIVVLIGTVYPIFLEVITSEKISVGPPFFHKLIIPFLIPFLIFMAIGPQ
;
A
#
# COMPACT_ATOMS: atom_id res chain seq x y z
N ILE A 1 -4.69 -19.69 16.22
CA ILE A 1 -5.41 -20.41 17.29
C ILE A 1 -4.89 -19.99 18.66
N TRP A 2 -3.58 -20.00 18.92
CA TRP A 2 -3.00 -19.58 20.22
C TRP A 2 -3.40 -18.17 20.63
N ALA A 3 -3.26 -17.18 19.73
CA ALA A 3 -3.65 -15.80 19.97
C ALA A 3 -5.16 -15.65 20.27
N TYR A 4 -5.97 -16.53 19.70
CA TYR A 4 -7.40 -16.56 19.95
C TYR A 4 -7.74 -17.00 21.38
N TYR A 5 -7.07 -18.07 21.86
CA TYR A 5 -7.32 -18.63 23.19
C TYR A 5 -6.64 -17.84 24.30
N GLU A 6 -5.39 -17.43 24.11
CA GLU A 6 -4.57 -16.84 25.16
C GLU A 6 -4.69 -15.32 25.25
N LEU A 7 -4.86 -14.64 24.11
CA LEU A 7 -4.90 -13.19 24.05
C LEU A 7 -6.32 -12.63 23.87
N GLY A 8 -7.32 -13.49 23.68
CA GLY A 8 -8.70 -13.06 23.47
C GLY A 8 -8.91 -12.31 22.16
N TRP A 9 -8.05 -12.52 21.18
CA TRP A 9 -8.18 -11.89 19.86
C TRP A 9 -9.30 -12.58 19.08
N GLY A 10 -10.48 -11.98 19.12
CA GLY A 10 -11.73 -12.58 18.60
C GLY A 10 -11.97 -12.47 17.11
N GLY A 11 -10.97 -12.27 16.26
CA GLY A 11 -11.18 -12.12 14.84
C GLY A 11 -9.93 -12.34 14.00
N PHE A 12 -10.16 -12.39 12.69
CA PHE A 12 -9.11 -12.60 11.71
C PHE A 12 -8.34 -11.30 11.41
N TRP A 13 -9.00 -10.13 11.48
CA TRP A 13 -8.44 -8.84 11.13
C TRP A 13 -9.05 -7.71 11.97
N PHE A 14 -8.22 -6.88 12.59
CA PHE A 14 -8.64 -5.82 13.51
C PHE A 14 -8.28 -4.41 13.04
N TRP A 15 -7.66 -4.28 11.88
CA TRP A 15 -7.09 -3.00 11.44
C TRP A 15 -6.00 -2.48 12.40
N ASP A 16 -5.30 -3.39 13.05
CA ASP A 16 -4.14 -3.02 13.86
C ASP A 16 -3.06 -2.37 12.98
N PRO A 17 -2.34 -1.35 13.48
CA PRO A 17 -1.32 -0.68 12.68
C PRO A 17 -0.28 -1.61 12.03
N VAL A 18 0.12 -2.70 12.69
CA VAL A 18 1.07 -3.69 12.13
C VAL A 18 0.42 -4.52 11.01
N GLU A 19 -0.85 -4.88 11.16
CA GLU A 19 -1.62 -5.54 10.10
C GLU A 19 -1.74 -4.63 8.87
N ASN A 20 -2.11 -3.36 9.11
CA ASN A 20 -2.24 -2.36 8.06
C ASN A 20 -0.94 -2.14 7.29
N VAL A 21 0.18 -2.06 8.02
CA VAL A 21 1.51 -1.86 7.45
C VAL A 21 1.93 -3.04 6.57
N SER A 22 1.53 -4.26 6.89
CA SER A 22 1.78 -5.43 6.04
C SER A 22 0.84 -5.51 4.83
N LEU A 23 -0.38 -4.97 4.93
CA LEU A 23 -1.36 -4.92 3.85
C LEU A 23 -0.96 -3.94 2.74
N MET A 24 -0.37 -2.79 3.10
CA MET A 24 -0.02 -1.74 2.13
C MET A 24 0.90 -2.21 1.00
N PRO A 25 2.05 -2.87 1.24
CA PRO A 25 2.90 -3.37 0.17
C PRO A 25 2.21 -4.47 -0.66
N TRP A 26 1.31 -5.27 -0.07
CA TRP A 26 0.53 -6.25 -0.80
C TRP A 26 -0.42 -5.60 -1.81
N LEU A 27 -1.15 -4.56 -1.42
CA LEU A 27 -2.03 -3.80 -2.32
C LEU A 27 -1.24 -3.17 -3.48
N SER A 28 -0.11 -2.54 -3.18
CA SER A 28 0.77 -1.94 -4.18
C SER A 28 1.38 -2.98 -5.11
N LEU A 29 1.81 -4.13 -4.58
CA LEU A 29 2.38 -5.22 -5.38
C LEU A 29 1.34 -5.86 -6.31
N THR A 30 0.11 -6.03 -5.86
CA THR A 30 -0.99 -6.53 -6.69
C THR A 30 -1.28 -5.56 -7.84
N THR A 31 -1.31 -4.26 -7.56
CA THR A 31 -1.44 -3.22 -8.59
C THR A 31 -0.27 -3.26 -9.58
N LEU A 32 0.96 -3.45 -9.09
CA LEU A 32 2.15 -3.60 -9.93
C LEU A 32 2.04 -4.82 -10.84
N LEU A 33 1.63 -5.98 -10.30
CA LEU A 33 1.41 -7.19 -11.09
C LEU A 33 0.43 -6.95 -12.23
N HIS A 34 -0.68 -6.30 -11.94
CA HIS A 34 -1.68 -5.93 -12.97
C HIS A 34 -1.09 -4.98 -14.02
N CYS A 35 -0.29 -3.99 -13.60
CA CYS A 35 0.39 -3.10 -14.54
C CYS A 35 1.38 -3.86 -15.45
N ILE A 36 2.12 -4.82 -14.92
CA ILE A 36 3.06 -5.64 -15.70
C ILE A 36 2.31 -6.50 -16.72
N LEU A 37 1.18 -7.10 -16.36
CA LEU A 37 0.36 -7.89 -17.29
C LEU A 37 -0.17 -7.04 -18.46
N VAL A 38 -0.57 -5.80 -18.20
CA VAL A 38 -1.00 -4.87 -19.27
C VAL A 38 0.19 -4.38 -20.08
N LEU A 39 1.33 -4.11 -19.43
CA LEU A 39 2.57 -3.70 -20.06
C LEU A 39 3.07 -4.74 -21.06
N GLU A 40 3.08 -6.01 -20.68
CA GLU A 40 3.51 -7.12 -21.52
C GLU A 40 2.67 -7.25 -22.80
N LYS A 41 1.36 -7.03 -22.70
CA LYS A 41 0.44 -7.16 -23.83
C LYS A 41 0.35 -5.94 -24.72
N ARG A 42 0.43 -4.75 -24.14
CA ARG A 42 0.12 -3.47 -24.82
C ARG A 42 1.31 -2.53 -24.88
N ASN A 43 2.40 -2.84 -24.20
CA ASN A 43 3.58 -1.97 -24.11
C ASN A 43 3.28 -0.55 -23.61
N ILE A 44 2.32 -0.43 -22.68
CA ILE A 44 1.91 0.81 -22.01
C ILE A 44 2.12 0.69 -20.51
N LEU A 45 2.08 1.79 -19.76
CA LEU A 45 2.23 1.83 -18.29
C LEU A 45 3.65 1.61 -17.76
N ASN A 46 4.69 1.73 -18.57
CA ASN A 46 6.09 1.60 -18.14
C ASN A 46 6.41 2.47 -16.91
N SER A 47 6.02 3.75 -16.96
CA SER A 47 6.25 4.69 -15.84
C SER A 47 5.53 4.24 -14.57
N TRP A 48 4.29 3.77 -14.70
CA TRP A 48 3.52 3.25 -13.57
C TRP A 48 4.15 2.01 -12.96
N ALA A 49 4.64 1.07 -13.77
CA ALA A 49 5.31 -0.13 -13.29
C ALA A 49 6.57 0.23 -12.48
N ILE A 50 7.37 1.20 -12.93
CA ILE A 50 8.56 1.65 -12.21
C ILE A 50 8.17 2.35 -10.90
N ILE A 51 7.22 3.29 -10.93
CA ILE A 51 6.76 4.02 -9.75
C ILE A 51 6.20 3.05 -8.70
N LEU A 52 5.34 2.10 -9.13
CA LEU A 52 4.77 1.10 -8.22
C LEU A 52 5.83 0.15 -7.65
N SER A 53 6.87 -0.20 -8.41
CA SER A 53 7.98 -1.00 -7.90
C SER A 53 8.73 -0.28 -6.78
N ILE A 54 9.06 0.99 -6.98
CA ILE A 54 9.71 1.83 -5.97
C ILE A 54 8.79 1.98 -4.75
N THR A 55 7.50 2.26 -4.97
CA THR A 55 6.51 2.45 -3.90
C THR A 55 6.31 1.17 -3.10
N THR A 56 6.18 0.02 -3.75
CA THR A 56 6.00 -1.28 -3.07
C THR A 56 7.18 -1.60 -2.17
N PHE A 57 8.39 -1.41 -2.68
CA PHE A 57 9.61 -1.61 -1.90
C PHE A 57 9.68 -0.61 -0.72
N ALA A 58 9.39 0.66 -0.98
CA ALA A 58 9.37 1.70 0.05
C ALA A 58 8.37 1.40 1.16
N LEU A 59 7.15 0.95 0.82
CA LEU A 59 6.13 0.57 1.79
C LEU A 59 6.55 -0.64 2.63
N SER A 60 7.20 -1.64 2.04
CA SER A 60 7.72 -2.80 2.77
C SER A 60 8.80 -2.40 3.78
N MET A 61 9.74 -1.55 3.38
CA MET A 61 10.78 -1.02 4.26
C MET A 61 10.23 -0.08 5.33
N CYS A 62 9.25 0.77 4.96
CA CYS A 62 8.53 1.62 5.90
C CYS A 62 7.82 0.80 6.97
N GLY A 63 7.23 -0.34 6.58
CA GLY A 63 6.65 -1.30 7.52
C GLY A 63 7.67 -1.81 8.54
N THR A 64 8.82 -2.21 8.08
CA THR A 64 9.92 -2.66 8.95
C THR A 64 10.37 -1.55 9.91
N PHE A 65 10.49 -0.32 9.41
CA PHE A 65 10.78 0.86 10.24
C PHE A 65 9.72 1.07 11.32
N LEU A 66 8.44 1.12 10.94
CA LEU A 66 7.34 1.40 11.87
C LEU A 66 7.26 0.36 13.00
N VAL A 67 7.44 -0.92 12.69
CA VAL A 67 7.43 -2.00 13.68
C VAL A 67 8.65 -1.92 14.62
N ARG A 68 9.84 -1.58 14.07
CA ARG A 68 11.09 -1.53 14.85
C ARG A 68 11.27 -0.26 15.65
N SER A 69 10.76 0.86 15.19
CA SER A 69 10.94 2.17 15.83
C SER A 69 10.27 2.29 17.19
N GLY A 70 9.27 1.44 17.48
CA GLY A 70 8.47 1.55 18.70
C GLY A 70 7.45 2.70 18.67
N ILE A 71 7.27 3.34 17.51
CA ILE A 71 6.31 4.44 17.34
C ILE A 71 4.86 3.91 17.33
N LEU A 72 4.67 2.67 16.86
CA LEU A 72 3.33 2.07 16.77
C LEU A 72 2.87 1.55 18.14
N ASN A 73 1.71 2.00 18.57
CA ASN A 73 0.96 1.36 19.65
C ASN A 73 0.21 0.15 19.11
N SER A 74 0.84 -1.01 19.11
CA SER A 74 0.27 -2.26 18.64
C SER A 74 0.63 -3.40 19.57
N VAL A 75 -0.31 -4.34 19.71
CA VAL A 75 -0.08 -5.59 20.45
C VAL A 75 0.93 -6.51 19.75
N HIS A 76 1.29 -6.23 18.50
CA HIS A 76 2.25 -6.97 17.70
C HIS A 76 3.68 -6.39 17.71
N THR A 77 3.93 -5.31 18.46
CA THR A 77 5.26 -4.70 18.55
C THR A 77 6.05 -5.29 19.71
N PHE A 78 6.81 -6.34 19.47
CA PHE A 78 7.54 -7.08 20.54
C PHE A 78 9.00 -6.68 20.72
N ALA A 79 9.61 -6.00 19.77
CA ALA A 79 11.04 -5.72 19.80
C ALA A 79 11.35 -4.30 19.34
N ASN A 80 11.08 -3.35 20.22
CA ASN A 80 11.37 -1.94 19.96
C ASN A 80 12.87 -1.68 20.05
N ASP A 81 13.43 -1.13 18.98
CA ASP A 81 14.82 -0.74 18.88
C ASP A 81 14.90 0.59 18.11
N PRO A 82 14.78 1.75 18.80
CA PRO A 82 14.74 3.05 18.15
C PRO A 82 16.00 3.38 17.35
N GLU A 83 17.17 2.92 17.78
CA GLU A 83 18.43 3.19 17.08
C GLU A 83 18.45 2.49 15.71
N ARG A 84 18.07 1.22 15.66
CA ARG A 84 17.93 0.49 14.40
C ARG A 84 16.78 1.03 13.57
N GLY A 85 15.69 1.48 14.20
CA GLY A 85 14.60 2.18 13.54
C GLY A 85 15.09 3.41 12.80
N LEU A 86 15.87 4.27 13.45
CA LEU A 86 16.43 5.46 12.83
C LEU A 86 17.36 5.13 11.65
N PHE A 87 18.20 4.10 11.79
CA PHE A 87 19.05 3.62 10.69
C PHE A 87 18.21 3.21 9.47
N ILE A 88 17.15 2.42 9.67
CA ILE A 88 16.24 1.99 8.60
C ILE A 88 15.56 3.19 7.94
N LEU A 89 15.15 4.19 8.72
CA LEU A 89 14.51 5.40 8.19
C LEU A 89 15.45 6.20 7.28
N ILE A 90 16.69 6.42 7.72
CA ILE A 90 17.70 7.14 6.93
C ILE A 90 18.01 6.36 5.64
N PHE A 91 18.22 5.06 5.75
CA PHE A 91 18.46 4.19 4.61
C PHE A 91 17.30 4.22 3.61
N LEU A 92 16.07 4.14 4.09
CA LEU A 92 14.85 4.23 3.28
C LEU A 92 14.77 5.58 2.56
N PHE A 93 15.02 6.68 3.26
CA PHE A 93 15.01 8.02 2.66
C PHE A 93 16.03 8.13 1.51
N ILE A 94 17.26 7.66 1.73
CA ILE A 94 18.32 7.66 0.70
C ILE A 94 17.89 6.82 -0.50
N LEU A 95 17.36 5.63 -0.28
CA LEU A 95 16.92 4.74 -1.36
C LEU A 95 15.77 5.32 -2.18
N ILE A 96 14.75 5.87 -1.52
CA ILE A 96 13.61 6.51 -2.20
C ILE A 96 14.10 7.71 -3.01
N PHE A 97 14.90 8.58 -2.40
CA PHE A 97 15.45 9.75 -3.06
C PHE A 97 16.28 9.36 -4.30
N LEU A 98 17.20 8.41 -4.16
CA LEU A 98 18.05 7.94 -5.25
C LEU A 98 17.20 7.29 -6.36
N SER A 99 16.21 6.47 -6.01
CA SER A 99 15.35 5.79 -6.98
C SER A 99 14.53 6.78 -7.80
N PHE A 100 13.91 7.78 -7.16
CA PHE A 100 13.18 8.83 -7.87
C PHE A 100 14.11 9.77 -8.63
N PHE A 101 15.28 10.08 -8.10
CA PHE A 101 16.30 10.86 -8.81
C PHE A 101 16.68 10.17 -10.14
N VAL A 102 17.02 8.88 -10.08
CA VAL A 102 17.34 8.10 -11.29
C VAL A 102 16.15 8.07 -12.23
N PHE A 103 14.95 7.84 -11.72
CA PHE A 103 13.74 7.82 -12.53
C PHE A 103 13.51 9.16 -13.25
N PHE A 104 13.55 10.29 -12.57
CA PHE A 104 13.25 11.59 -13.18
C PHE A 104 14.34 12.07 -14.15
N PHE A 105 15.59 11.76 -13.88
CA PHE A 105 16.69 12.26 -14.72
C PHE A 105 17.06 11.33 -15.88
N PHE A 106 16.88 10.03 -15.73
CA PHE A 106 17.34 9.06 -16.74
C PHE A 106 16.21 8.32 -17.45
N TYR A 107 15.00 8.30 -16.90
CA TYR A 107 13.90 7.63 -17.57
C TYR A 107 13.39 8.44 -18.76
N LYS A 108 13.46 7.84 -19.95
CA LYS A 108 12.88 8.38 -21.18
C LYS A 108 11.69 7.52 -21.56
N ASN A 109 10.52 8.13 -21.62
CA ASN A 109 9.33 7.45 -22.11
C ASN A 109 9.39 7.34 -23.64
N GLU A 110 9.75 6.17 -24.14
CA GLU A 110 9.84 5.93 -25.59
C GLU A 110 8.48 5.59 -26.24
N ASN A 111 7.47 5.30 -25.43
CA ASN A 111 6.18 4.85 -25.92
C ASN A 111 5.24 6.02 -26.24
N LYS A 112 5.28 6.49 -27.47
CA LYS A 112 4.33 7.47 -28.05
C LYS A 112 3.07 6.81 -28.63
N THR A 113 2.74 5.59 -28.27
CA THR A 113 1.52 4.92 -28.76
C THR A 113 0.30 5.58 -28.15
N LEU A 114 -0.59 6.09 -29.01
CA LEU A 114 -1.92 6.55 -28.60
C LEU A 114 -2.63 5.40 -27.89
N ILE A 115 -3.03 5.65 -26.66
CA ILE A 115 -3.72 4.65 -25.83
C ILE A 115 -5.16 4.53 -26.36
N ASN A 116 -5.38 3.68 -27.36
CA ASN A 116 -6.72 3.29 -27.78
C ASN A 116 -7.18 2.09 -26.97
N LEU A 117 -7.55 2.35 -25.70
CA LEU A 117 -8.20 1.35 -24.86
C LEU A 117 -9.70 1.37 -25.15
N ASN A 118 -10.24 0.25 -25.56
CA ASN A 118 -11.69 0.07 -25.61
C ASN A 118 -12.23 0.01 -24.17
N TRP A 119 -13.30 0.75 -23.90
CA TRP A 119 -13.96 0.77 -22.58
C TRP A 119 -14.38 -0.62 -22.10
N VAL A 120 -14.71 -1.50 -23.03
CA VAL A 120 -15.07 -2.90 -22.77
C VAL A 120 -13.89 -3.79 -23.23
N SER A 121 -12.85 -3.85 -22.42
CA SER A 121 -11.69 -4.72 -22.64
C SER A 121 -11.17 -5.28 -21.31
N LYS A 122 -10.49 -6.41 -21.39
CA LYS A 122 -9.85 -7.04 -20.20
C LYS A 122 -8.83 -6.10 -19.56
N GLU A 123 -8.08 -5.38 -20.38
CA GLU A 123 -7.10 -4.40 -19.91
C GLU A 123 -7.74 -3.25 -19.13
N THR A 124 -8.87 -2.75 -19.62
CA THR A 124 -9.63 -1.68 -18.92
C THR A 124 -10.18 -2.20 -17.58
N ALA A 125 -10.71 -3.41 -17.53
CA ALA A 125 -11.18 -4.01 -16.28
C ALA A 125 -10.04 -4.17 -15.25
N ILE A 126 -8.84 -4.58 -15.68
CA ILE A 126 -7.64 -4.66 -14.86
C ILE A 126 -7.26 -3.27 -14.32
N LEU A 127 -7.30 -2.24 -15.16
CA LEU A 127 -6.99 -0.86 -14.74
C LEU A 127 -8.02 -0.30 -13.75
N ILE A 128 -9.30 -0.62 -13.92
CA ILE A 128 -10.34 -0.25 -12.95
C ILE A 128 -10.05 -0.92 -11.60
N ASN A 129 -9.71 -2.21 -11.59
CA ASN A 129 -9.32 -2.89 -10.35
C ASN A 129 -8.10 -2.25 -9.69
N ASN A 130 -7.12 -1.79 -10.48
CA ASN A 130 -5.98 -1.06 -9.95
C ASN A 130 -6.38 0.24 -9.24
N TRP A 131 -7.37 0.96 -9.77
CA TRP A 131 -7.90 2.16 -9.10
C TRP A 131 -8.49 1.83 -7.73
N PHE A 132 -9.25 0.75 -7.59
CA PHE A 132 -9.76 0.31 -6.30
C PHE A 132 -8.64 -0.09 -5.34
N MET A 133 -7.64 -0.84 -5.82
CA MET A 133 -6.48 -1.23 -5.00
C MET A 133 -5.71 -0.01 -4.49
N MET A 134 -5.48 0.99 -5.34
CA MET A 134 -4.81 2.23 -4.95
C MET A 134 -5.67 3.05 -3.99
N TYR A 135 -6.99 3.08 -4.17
CA TYR A 135 -7.90 3.71 -3.22
C TYR A 135 -7.81 3.04 -1.84
N PHE A 136 -7.86 1.71 -1.76
CA PHE A 136 -7.72 0.98 -0.51
C PHE A 136 -6.36 1.24 0.14
N LEU A 137 -5.29 1.25 -0.65
CA LEU A 137 -3.95 1.61 -0.18
C LEU A 137 -3.93 2.99 0.48
N ILE A 138 -4.51 4.00 -0.16
CA ILE A 138 -4.56 5.38 0.36
C ILE A 138 -5.36 5.44 1.66
N VAL A 139 -6.51 4.78 1.72
CA VAL A 139 -7.34 4.72 2.95
C VAL A 139 -6.57 4.09 4.11
N VAL A 140 -5.90 2.96 3.85
CA VAL A 140 -5.11 2.26 4.88
C VAL A 140 -3.90 3.10 5.30
N LEU A 141 -3.20 3.72 4.34
CA LEU A 141 -2.06 4.59 4.62
C LEU A 141 -2.46 5.78 5.50
N ILE A 142 -3.53 6.49 5.13
CA ILE A 142 -4.01 7.63 5.90
C ILE A 142 -4.43 7.18 7.31
N GLY A 143 -5.25 6.14 7.40
CA GLY A 143 -5.72 5.63 8.70
C GLY A 143 -4.62 5.16 9.63
N THR A 144 -3.49 4.74 9.08
CA THR A 144 -2.34 4.24 9.87
C THR A 144 -1.35 5.36 10.21
N VAL A 145 -1.05 6.26 9.27
CA VAL A 145 -0.04 7.31 9.45
C VAL A 145 -0.59 8.54 10.15
N TYR A 146 -1.87 8.87 9.92
CA TYR A 146 -2.50 10.07 10.50
C TYR A 146 -2.42 10.14 12.04
N PRO A 147 -2.73 9.06 12.79
CA PRO A 147 -2.56 9.06 14.26
C PRO A 147 -1.13 9.35 14.70
N ILE A 148 -0.14 8.75 14.01
CA ILE A 148 1.29 8.96 14.31
C ILE A 148 1.67 10.44 14.11
N PHE A 149 1.23 11.00 12.99
CA PHE A 149 1.51 12.40 12.67
C PHE A 149 0.89 13.36 13.68
N LEU A 150 -0.34 13.11 14.11
CA LEU A 150 -0.98 13.90 15.16
C LEU A 150 -0.27 13.78 16.52
N GLU A 151 0.11 12.58 16.93
CA GLU A 151 0.83 12.37 18.19
C GLU A 151 2.14 13.17 18.24
N VAL A 152 2.85 13.25 17.11
CA VAL A 152 4.09 14.03 17.00
C VAL A 152 3.84 15.55 17.13
N ILE A 153 2.73 16.06 16.58
CA ILE A 153 2.46 17.51 16.56
C ILE A 153 1.73 17.98 17.84
N THR A 154 0.72 17.23 18.27
CA THR A 154 -0.18 17.66 19.34
C THR A 154 0.09 16.96 20.67
N SER A 155 0.93 15.91 20.68
CA SER A 155 1.14 15.02 21.81
C SER A 155 -0.14 14.28 22.28
N GLU A 156 -1.22 14.35 21.51
CA GLU A 156 -2.47 13.64 21.75
C GLU A 156 -2.44 12.26 21.12
N LYS A 157 -2.75 11.23 21.90
CA LYS A 157 -2.85 9.86 21.41
C LYS A 157 -4.24 9.57 20.87
N ILE A 158 -4.36 9.51 19.56
CA ILE A 158 -5.58 9.13 18.86
C ILE A 158 -5.37 7.76 18.24
N SER A 159 -6.37 6.88 18.32
CA SER A 159 -6.38 5.62 17.61
C SER A 159 -7.48 5.62 16.54
N VAL A 160 -7.14 5.18 15.33
CA VAL A 160 -8.10 4.96 14.24
C VAL A 160 -8.43 3.47 14.21
N GLY A 161 -9.70 3.15 14.46
CA GLY A 161 -10.17 1.76 14.59
C GLY A 161 -11.02 1.29 13.42
N PRO A 162 -11.57 0.06 13.52
CA PRO A 162 -12.38 -0.60 12.51
C PRO A 162 -13.51 0.25 11.90
N PRO A 163 -14.23 1.10 12.65
CA PRO A 163 -15.32 1.89 12.07
C PRO A 163 -14.90 2.84 10.94
N PHE A 164 -13.69 3.40 11.04
CA PHE A 164 -13.13 4.25 9.99
C PHE A 164 -12.89 3.45 8.70
N PHE A 165 -12.18 2.33 8.81
CA PHE A 165 -11.84 1.50 7.65
C PHE A 165 -13.09 0.87 7.03
N HIS A 166 -14.00 0.36 7.84
CA HIS A 166 -15.24 -0.24 7.34
C HIS A 166 -16.09 0.77 6.56
N LYS A 167 -16.23 2.00 7.07
CA LYS A 167 -17.01 3.04 6.40
C LYS A 167 -16.44 3.43 5.03
N LEU A 168 -15.12 3.42 4.88
CA LEU A 168 -14.44 3.83 3.65
C LEU A 168 -14.20 2.66 2.69
N ILE A 169 -13.96 1.45 3.18
CA ILE A 169 -13.58 0.32 2.33
C ILE A 169 -14.80 -0.47 1.87
N ILE A 170 -15.74 -0.80 2.76
CA ILE A 170 -16.87 -1.71 2.43
C ILE A 170 -17.71 -1.21 1.25
N PRO A 171 -18.12 0.07 1.15
CA PRO A 171 -18.90 0.54 0.02
C PRO A 171 -18.20 0.37 -1.34
N PHE A 172 -16.87 0.49 -1.37
CA PHE A 172 -16.07 0.34 -2.57
C PHE A 172 -15.64 -1.10 -2.84
N LEU A 173 -15.67 -1.96 -1.82
CA LEU A 173 -15.38 -3.38 -1.97
C LEU A 173 -16.42 -4.09 -2.85
N ILE A 174 -17.69 -3.70 -2.74
CA ILE A 174 -18.79 -4.30 -3.52
C ILE A 174 -18.57 -4.09 -5.04
N PRO A 175 -18.45 -2.85 -5.55
CA PRO A 175 -18.17 -2.64 -6.97
C PRO A 175 -16.83 -3.25 -7.39
N PHE A 176 -15.80 -3.22 -6.56
CA PHE A 176 -14.53 -3.88 -6.83
C PHE A 176 -14.70 -5.39 -7.11
N LEU A 177 -15.44 -6.10 -6.27
CA LEU A 177 -15.71 -7.54 -6.47
C LEU A 177 -16.50 -7.80 -7.76
N ILE A 178 -17.44 -6.92 -8.12
CA ILE A 178 -18.19 -7.01 -9.38
C ILE A 178 -17.23 -6.88 -10.57
N PHE A 179 -16.33 -5.87 -10.58
CA PHE A 179 -15.36 -5.69 -11.64
C PHE A 179 -14.34 -6.83 -11.70
N MET A 180 -13.94 -7.38 -10.56
CA MET A 180 -13.11 -8.59 -10.51
C MET A 180 -13.77 -9.79 -11.17
N ALA A 181 -15.08 -9.97 -10.96
CA ALA A 181 -15.81 -11.09 -11.53
C ALA A 181 -15.99 -10.97 -13.05
N ILE A 182 -16.18 -9.75 -13.57
CA ILE A 182 -16.40 -9.47 -15.00
C ILE A 182 -15.08 -9.46 -15.80
N GLY A 183 -14.00 -9.03 -15.19
CA GLY A 183 -12.71 -8.80 -15.88
C GLY A 183 -12.08 -10.02 -16.56
N PRO A 184 -12.18 -11.25 -16.03
CA PRO A 184 -11.61 -12.44 -16.68
C PRO A 184 -12.38 -12.96 -17.88
N GLN A 185 -13.65 -12.56 -18.09
CA GLN A 185 -14.51 -13.00 -19.20
C GLN A 185 -14.25 -12.16 -20.45
#